data_9f1d3fc0747b32d71e57602307e4aa7f
#
_entry.id   9f1d3fc0747b32d71e57602307e4aa7f
#
_cell.length_a   1.000
_cell.length_b   1.000
_cell.length_c   1.000
_cell.angle_alpha   90.00
_cell.angle_beta   90.00
_cell.angle_gamma   90.00
#
_symmetry.space_group_name_H-M   'P 1'
#
loop_
_entity.id
_entity.type
_entity.pdbx_description
1 polymer ?
#
loop_
_entity_poly.entity_id
_entity_poly.type
_entity_poly.pdbx_seq_one_letter_code
_entity_poly.pdbx_strand_id
1 'polypeptide(L)'
;MPVELQIAFSAIGTITGVFFFLYATIQFRAWLSQRKQETALTLMRTVTPPDLFSRNARRIFELPDNAPMDAIHALGAELEQAVLQACINYENCGYLVHARLIPLSLVDELNGGMVRLTWRKFRGYVMQFRAGNPAAFEWFEWLYDRLEQYPLPTGAPAHIKYKDWKP
;
A
#
# COMPACT_ATOMS: atom_id res chain seq x y z
N MET A 1 -54.92 3.74 -29.74
CA MET A 1 -54.17 4.89 -29.21
C MET A 1 -53.73 5.76 -30.38
N PRO A 2 -53.91 7.07 -30.34
CA PRO A 2 -53.38 7.96 -31.40
C PRO A 2 -51.88 7.84 -31.50
N VAL A 3 -51.34 7.80 -32.71
CA VAL A 3 -49.90 7.65 -33.01
C VAL A 3 -49.07 8.70 -32.29
N GLU A 4 -49.58 9.92 -32.17
CA GLU A 4 -48.93 11.02 -31.44
C GLU A 4 -48.68 10.72 -29.96
N LEU A 5 -49.59 10.03 -29.32
CA LEU A 5 -49.45 9.62 -27.89
C LEU A 5 -48.35 8.55 -27.70
N GLN A 6 -48.24 7.64 -28.66
CA GLN A 6 -47.20 6.62 -28.68
C GLN A 6 -45.80 7.24 -28.86
N ILE A 7 -45.67 8.20 -29.73
CA ILE A 7 -44.42 8.94 -29.98
C ILE A 7 -44.01 9.73 -28.73
N ALA A 8 -44.98 10.41 -28.08
CA ALA A 8 -44.73 11.16 -26.86
C ALA A 8 -44.25 10.26 -25.71
N PHE A 9 -44.87 9.10 -25.49
CA PHE A 9 -44.42 8.13 -24.45
C PHE A 9 -43.05 7.54 -24.76
N SER A 10 -42.76 7.25 -26.02
CA SER A 10 -41.44 6.75 -26.43
C SER A 10 -40.37 7.82 -26.21
N ALA A 11 -40.62 9.06 -26.55
CA ALA A 11 -39.67 10.16 -26.33
C ALA A 11 -39.38 10.39 -24.84
N ILE A 12 -40.42 10.39 -23.99
CA ILE A 12 -40.28 10.52 -22.54
C ILE A 12 -39.47 9.36 -21.98
N GLY A 13 -39.76 8.12 -22.41
CA GLY A 13 -38.98 6.93 -21.97
C GLY A 13 -37.51 7.00 -22.34
N THR A 14 -37.21 7.46 -23.57
CA THR A 14 -35.82 7.62 -24.03
C THR A 14 -35.09 8.70 -23.24
N ILE A 15 -35.72 9.86 -23.02
CA ILE A 15 -35.12 10.95 -22.24
C ILE A 15 -34.85 10.50 -20.81
N THR A 16 -35.82 9.84 -20.18
CA THR A 16 -35.66 9.29 -18.80
C THR A 16 -34.52 8.27 -18.73
N GLY A 17 -34.41 7.37 -19.72
CA GLY A 17 -33.36 6.41 -19.82
C GLY A 17 -31.95 7.04 -19.91
N VAL A 18 -31.82 8.09 -20.75
CA VAL A 18 -30.55 8.83 -20.87
C VAL A 18 -30.17 9.51 -19.55
N PHE A 19 -31.14 10.16 -18.87
CA PHE A 19 -30.87 10.76 -17.55
C PHE A 19 -30.46 9.74 -16.52
N PHE A 20 -31.11 8.57 -16.47
CA PHE A 20 -30.75 7.48 -15.56
C PHE A 20 -29.32 6.96 -15.84
N PHE A 21 -28.97 6.80 -17.11
CA PHE A 21 -27.63 6.34 -17.50
C PHE A 21 -26.55 7.37 -17.12
N LEU A 22 -26.79 8.66 -17.37
CA LEU A 22 -25.86 9.71 -16.95
C LEU A 22 -25.69 9.76 -15.42
N TYR A 23 -26.80 9.71 -14.69
CA TYR A 23 -26.79 9.69 -13.24
C TYR A 23 -26.03 8.47 -12.70
N ALA A 24 -26.30 7.27 -13.21
CA ALA A 24 -25.58 6.06 -12.82
C ALA A 24 -24.07 6.15 -13.12
N THR A 25 -23.69 6.76 -14.25
CA THR A 25 -22.27 6.96 -14.61
C THR A 25 -21.58 7.92 -13.63
N ILE A 26 -22.24 9.01 -13.24
CA ILE A 26 -21.70 9.96 -12.25
C ILE A 26 -21.54 9.28 -10.89
N GLN A 27 -22.56 8.56 -10.43
CA GLN A 27 -22.53 7.83 -9.17
C GLN A 27 -21.43 6.76 -9.15
N PHE A 28 -21.26 6.02 -10.24
CA PHE A 28 -20.23 5.02 -10.38
C PHE A 28 -18.81 5.64 -10.31
N ARG A 29 -18.60 6.78 -10.98
CA ARG A 29 -17.32 7.51 -10.90
C ARG A 29 -17.04 8.03 -9.50
N ALA A 30 -18.05 8.58 -8.83
CA ALA A 30 -17.93 9.05 -7.44
C ALA A 30 -17.59 7.88 -6.50
N TRP A 31 -18.26 6.74 -6.63
CA TRP A 31 -17.98 5.53 -5.87
C TRP A 31 -16.56 5.00 -6.10
N LEU A 32 -16.08 4.97 -7.35
CA LEU A 32 -14.69 4.59 -7.66
C LEU A 32 -13.67 5.53 -7.03
N SER A 33 -13.95 6.83 -7.01
CA SER A 33 -13.09 7.83 -6.38
C SER A 33 -13.02 7.64 -4.87
N GLN A 34 -14.16 7.42 -4.21
CA GLN A 34 -14.21 7.12 -2.76
C GLN A 34 -13.44 5.84 -2.43
N ARG A 35 -13.62 4.77 -3.20
CA ARG A 35 -12.87 3.52 -3.04
C ARG A 35 -11.36 3.72 -3.12
N LYS A 36 -10.88 4.54 -4.07
CA LYS A 36 -9.46 4.87 -4.19
C LYS A 36 -8.93 5.62 -2.97
N GLN A 37 -9.71 6.58 -2.45
CA GLN A 37 -9.34 7.34 -1.25
C GLN A 37 -9.31 6.45 0.01
N GLU A 38 -10.31 5.60 0.20
CA GLU A 38 -10.34 4.64 1.32
C GLU A 38 -9.17 3.67 1.26
N THR A 39 -8.85 3.16 0.06
CA THR A 39 -7.69 2.28 -0.15
C THR A 39 -6.39 3.01 0.17
N ALA A 40 -6.22 4.26 -0.28
CA ALA A 40 -5.04 5.06 0.01
C ALA A 40 -4.89 5.35 1.51
N LEU A 41 -5.98 5.68 2.20
CA LEU A 41 -5.97 5.92 3.65
C LEU A 41 -5.66 4.63 4.43
N THR A 42 -6.24 3.51 4.03
CA THR A 42 -5.95 2.19 4.62
C THR A 42 -4.48 1.83 4.42
N LEU A 43 -3.97 2.03 3.22
CA LEU A 43 -2.55 1.81 2.93
C LEU A 43 -1.67 2.71 3.80
N MET A 44 -1.94 4.00 3.87
CA MET A 44 -1.16 4.92 4.70
C MET A 44 -1.12 4.46 6.17
N ARG A 45 -2.24 4.00 6.71
CA ARG A 45 -2.30 3.47 8.09
C ARG A 45 -1.51 2.16 8.25
N THR A 46 -1.56 1.28 7.26
CA THR A 46 -0.89 -0.03 7.29
C THR A 46 0.62 0.09 7.04
N VAL A 47 1.03 1.04 6.21
CA VAL A 47 2.44 1.20 5.79
C VAL A 47 3.17 2.30 6.57
N THR A 48 2.43 3.17 7.27
CA THR A 48 3.03 4.16 8.17
C THR A 48 3.74 3.41 9.31
N PRO A 49 5.04 3.62 9.49
CA PRO A 49 5.76 2.97 10.58
C PRO A 49 5.08 3.30 11.90
N PRO A 50 4.94 2.32 12.81
CA PRO A 50 4.42 2.57 14.15
C PRO A 50 5.21 3.70 14.84
N ASP A 51 4.56 4.46 15.73
CA ASP A 51 5.21 5.55 16.48
C ASP A 51 6.51 5.09 17.15
N LEU A 52 6.52 3.86 17.64
CA LEU A 52 7.69 3.26 18.28
C LEU A 52 8.85 3.11 17.30
N PHE A 53 8.59 2.68 16.06
CA PHE A 53 9.60 2.61 15.01
C PHE A 53 10.13 4.01 14.66
N SER A 54 9.23 4.98 14.49
CA SER A 54 9.60 6.35 14.14
C SER A 54 10.47 7.00 15.21
N ARG A 55 10.17 6.80 16.50
CA ARG A 55 10.98 7.29 17.61
C ARG A 55 12.36 6.64 17.69
N ASN A 56 12.48 5.39 17.29
CA ASN A 56 13.73 4.64 17.30
C ASN A 56 14.43 4.60 15.93
N ALA A 57 13.91 5.29 14.92
CA ALA A 57 14.37 5.19 13.53
C ALA A 57 15.89 5.38 13.39
N ARG A 58 16.47 6.38 14.06
CA ARG A 58 17.91 6.63 14.02
C ARG A 58 18.70 5.41 14.47
N ARG A 59 18.36 4.83 15.64
CA ARG A 59 19.04 3.64 16.19
C ARG A 59 18.85 2.42 15.27
N ILE A 60 17.65 2.28 14.68
CA ILE A 60 17.34 1.21 13.74
C ILE A 60 18.19 1.34 12.46
N PHE A 61 18.34 2.53 11.93
CA PHE A 61 19.13 2.76 10.71
C PHE A 61 20.64 2.62 10.91
N GLU A 62 21.13 2.80 12.13
CA GLU A 62 22.52 2.54 12.53
C GLU A 62 22.84 1.03 12.63
N LEU A 63 21.82 0.14 12.69
CA LEU A 63 22.03 -1.29 12.65
C LEU A 63 22.71 -1.73 11.33
N PRO A 64 23.56 -2.76 11.37
CA PRO A 64 24.10 -3.35 10.14
C PRO A 64 22.99 -3.98 9.29
N ASP A 65 23.25 -4.18 8.00
CA ASP A 65 22.40 -4.99 7.16
C ASP A 65 22.44 -6.45 7.63
N ASN A 66 21.31 -7.16 7.54
CA ASN A 66 21.12 -8.51 8.08
C ASN A 66 21.37 -8.60 9.60
N ALA A 67 20.98 -7.58 10.36
CA ALA A 67 21.17 -7.59 11.82
C ALA A 67 20.62 -8.88 12.44
N PRO A 68 21.43 -9.64 13.18
CA PRO A 68 20.97 -10.84 13.85
C PRO A 68 20.10 -10.49 15.07
N MET A 69 19.31 -11.45 15.54
CA MET A 69 18.40 -11.27 16.67
C MET A 69 19.12 -10.77 17.93
N ASP A 70 20.30 -11.31 18.23
CA ASP A 70 21.08 -10.90 19.38
C ASP A 70 21.51 -9.44 19.34
N ALA A 71 21.84 -8.93 18.16
CA ALA A 71 22.17 -7.51 17.98
C ALA A 71 20.97 -6.60 18.25
N ILE A 72 19.76 -7.05 17.92
CA ILE A 72 18.52 -6.32 18.18
C ILE A 72 18.15 -6.39 19.66
N HIS A 73 18.25 -7.58 20.29
CA HIS A 73 18.02 -7.78 21.72
C HIS A 73 18.97 -6.92 22.57
N ALA A 74 20.25 -6.82 22.18
CA ALA A 74 21.24 -6.00 22.88
C ALA A 74 20.89 -4.51 22.95
N LEU A 75 20.03 -4.02 22.05
CA LEU A 75 19.59 -2.63 22.04
C LEU A 75 18.38 -2.36 22.95
N GLY A 76 17.83 -3.40 23.55
CA GLY A 76 16.74 -3.34 24.54
C GLY A 76 15.37 -3.64 23.99
N ALA A 77 14.46 -4.00 24.88
CA ALA A 77 13.11 -4.50 24.56
C ALA A 77 12.25 -3.51 23.74
N GLU A 78 12.42 -2.20 23.94
CA GLU A 78 11.68 -1.20 23.19
C GLU A 78 12.05 -1.22 21.70
N LEU A 79 13.34 -1.38 21.38
CA LEU A 79 13.81 -1.45 20.01
C LEU A 79 13.39 -2.75 19.35
N GLU A 80 13.52 -3.87 20.07
CA GLU A 80 13.02 -5.16 19.59
C GLU A 80 11.53 -5.11 19.25
N GLN A 81 10.73 -4.52 20.13
CA GLN A 81 9.30 -4.33 19.86
C GLN A 81 9.07 -3.45 18.63
N ALA A 82 9.87 -2.39 18.44
CA ALA A 82 9.78 -1.53 17.26
C ALA A 82 10.08 -2.29 15.97
N VAL A 83 11.11 -3.14 15.98
CA VAL A 83 11.49 -4.02 14.85
C VAL A 83 10.39 -5.02 14.55
N LEU A 84 9.88 -5.70 15.57
CA LEU A 84 8.81 -6.69 15.43
C LEU A 84 7.53 -6.04 14.84
N GLN A 85 7.13 -4.89 15.34
CA GLN A 85 5.98 -4.16 14.82
C GLN A 85 6.17 -3.74 13.36
N ALA A 86 7.37 -3.32 12.97
CA ALA A 86 7.67 -2.99 11.58
C ALA A 86 7.56 -4.23 10.67
N CYS A 87 8.08 -5.37 11.10
CA CYS A 87 7.96 -6.63 10.37
C CYS A 87 6.48 -7.04 10.20
N ILE A 88 5.67 -6.97 11.27
CA ILE A 88 4.22 -7.27 11.21
C ILE A 88 3.50 -6.31 10.26
N ASN A 89 3.86 -5.04 10.27
CA ASN A 89 3.26 -4.04 9.39
C ASN A 89 3.49 -4.36 7.91
N TYR A 90 4.72 -4.72 7.54
CA TYR A 90 5.04 -5.08 6.16
C TYR A 90 4.53 -6.47 5.79
N GLU A 91 4.41 -7.39 6.74
CA GLU A 91 3.71 -8.66 6.57
C GLU A 91 2.25 -8.42 6.14
N ASN A 92 1.52 -7.61 6.90
CA ASN A 92 0.14 -7.23 6.58
C ASN A 92 0.05 -6.53 5.22
N CYS A 93 0.97 -5.62 4.93
CA CYS A 93 1.04 -4.93 3.65
C CYS A 93 1.24 -5.92 2.48
N GLY A 94 2.16 -6.87 2.62
CA GLY A 94 2.41 -7.91 1.63
C GLY A 94 1.17 -8.76 1.35
N TYR A 95 0.47 -9.19 2.39
CA TYR A 95 -0.80 -9.90 2.25
C TYR A 95 -1.85 -9.07 1.51
N LEU A 96 -2.00 -7.78 1.84
CA LEU A 96 -2.98 -6.91 1.16
C LEU A 96 -2.68 -6.74 -0.32
N VAL A 97 -1.41 -6.66 -0.70
CA VAL A 97 -0.97 -6.64 -2.11
C VAL A 97 -1.27 -7.96 -2.80
N HIS A 98 -0.92 -9.08 -2.17
CA HIS A 98 -1.21 -10.42 -2.70
C HIS A 98 -2.71 -10.65 -2.90
N ALA A 99 -3.53 -10.24 -1.95
CA ALA A 99 -5.00 -10.30 -2.02
C ALA A 99 -5.60 -9.30 -3.03
N ARG A 100 -4.79 -8.51 -3.72
CA ARG A 100 -5.19 -7.47 -4.68
C ARG A 100 -6.10 -6.38 -4.09
N LEU A 101 -6.02 -6.18 -2.79
CA LEU A 101 -6.74 -5.10 -2.10
C LEU A 101 -6.03 -3.76 -2.28
N ILE A 102 -4.71 -3.79 -2.44
CA ILE A 102 -3.87 -2.64 -2.75
C ILE A 102 -2.95 -2.95 -3.95
N PRO A 103 -2.75 -2.02 -4.88
CA PRO A 103 -1.82 -2.23 -5.99
C PRO A 103 -0.36 -2.10 -5.51
N LEU A 104 0.51 -2.98 -6.03
CA LEU A 104 1.95 -2.96 -5.73
C LEU A 104 2.60 -1.61 -6.07
N SER A 105 2.18 -0.99 -7.18
CA SER A 105 2.68 0.33 -7.61
C SER A 105 2.45 1.41 -6.56
N LEU A 106 1.31 1.39 -5.88
CA LEU A 106 1.00 2.35 -4.83
C LEU A 106 1.90 2.16 -3.60
N VAL A 107 2.19 0.91 -3.24
CA VAL A 107 3.15 0.60 -2.15
C VAL A 107 4.55 1.07 -2.53
N ASP A 108 4.98 0.81 -3.76
CA ASP A 108 6.31 1.23 -4.22
C ASP A 108 6.47 2.76 -4.25
N GLU A 109 5.46 3.48 -4.76
CA GLU A 109 5.45 4.95 -4.79
C GLU A 109 5.50 5.57 -3.39
N LEU A 110 4.73 5.04 -2.45
CA LEU A 110 4.60 5.63 -1.10
C LEU A 110 5.71 5.19 -0.15
N ASN A 111 6.13 3.92 -0.21
CA ASN A 111 6.96 3.33 0.83
C ASN A 111 7.95 2.25 0.34
N GLY A 112 8.07 2.04 -0.96
CA GLY A 112 8.93 0.99 -1.51
C GLY A 112 10.38 1.07 -1.02
N GLY A 113 10.92 2.28 -0.88
CA GLY A 113 12.24 2.50 -0.31
C GLY A 113 12.37 2.02 1.14
N MET A 114 11.35 2.27 1.96
CA MET A 114 11.32 1.85 3.37
C MET A 114 11.15 0.33 3.51
N VAL A 115 10.30 -0.29 2.68
CA VAL A 115 10.16 -1.75 2.64
C VAL A 115 11.50 -2.41 2.34
N ARG A 116 12.19 -1.95 1.29
CA ARG A 116 13.51 -2.46 0.87
C ARG A 116 14.56 -2.29 1.96
N LEU A 117 14.64 -1.09 2.55
CA LEU A 117 15.58 -0.78 3.62
C LEU A 117 15.32 -1.65 4.84
N THR A 118 14.07 -1.75 5.29
CA THR A 118 13.69 -2.51 6.48
C THR A 118 13.96 -4.00 6.30
N TRP A 119 13.62 -4.58 5.13
CA TRP A 119 13.96 -5.97 4.83
C TRP A 119 15.45 -6.22 4.87
N ARG A 120 16.24 -5.37 4.21
CA ARG A 120 17.70 -5.49 4.20
C ARG A 120 18.31 -5.44 5.60
N LYS A 121 17.77 -4.58 6.47
CA LYS A 121 18.23 -4.47 7.87
C LYS A 121 17.83 -5.69 8.70
N PHE A 122 16.60 -6.17 8.58
CA PHE A 122 16.01 -7.14 9.50
C PHE A 122 15.94 -8.57 8.96
N ARG A 123 16.42 -8.83 7.75
CA ARG A 123 16.43 -10.18 7.20
C ARG A 123 17.08 -11.21 8.14
N GLY A 124 18.20 -10.86 8.76
CA GLY A 124 18.88 -11.75 9.72
C GLY A 124 18.00 -12.09 10.92
N TYR A 125 17.32 -11.11 11.50
CA TYR A 125 16.33 -11.28 12.56
C TYR A 125 15.18 -12.19 12.12
N VAL A 126 14.58 -11.93 10.97
CA VAL A 126 13.47 -12.73 10.42
C VAL A 126 13.86 -14.18 10.19
N MET A 127 15.05 -14.43 9.63
CA MET A 127 15.52 -15.80 9.38
C MET A 127 15.73 -16.58 10.68
N GLN A 128 16.24 -15.94 11.72
CA GLN A 128 16.38 -16.57 13.05
C GLN A 128 15.00 -16.80 13.70
N PHE A 129 14.06 -15.86 13.53
CA PHE A 129 12.69 -16.02 14.03
C PHE A 129 11.97 -17.21 13.37
N ARG A 130 12.24 -17.48 12.09
CA ARG A 130 11.69 -18.62 11.32
C ARG A 130 12.19 -19.97 11.81
N ALA A 131 13.28 -20.06 12.56
CA ALA A 131 13.72 -21.31 13.14
C ALA A 131 12.65 -21.94 14.05
N GLY A 132 11.85 -21.12 14.74
CA GLY A 132 10.72 -21.57 15.55
C GLY A 132 9.34 -21.46 14.87
N ASN A 133 9.22 -20.66 13.82
CA ASN A 133 7.97 -20.44 13.08
C ASN A 133 8.28 -20.23 11.59
N PRO A 134 8.32 -21.29 10.77
CA PRO A 134 8.74 -21.24 9.36
C PRO A 134 7.96 -20.27 8.48
N ALA A 135 6.68 -20.04 8.77
CA ALA A 135 5.81 -19.13 8.01
C ALA A 135 5.89 -17.66 8.46
N ALA A 136 6.71 -17.34 9.46
CA ALA A 136 6.78 -15.98 9.96
C ALA A 136 7.33 -15.02 8.91
N PHE A 137 6.64 -13.90 8.73
CA PHE A 137 7.01 -12.80 7.82
C PHE A 137 7.21 -13.23 6.35
N GLU A 138 6.47 -14.25 5.89
CA GLU A 138 6.52 -14.74 4.50
C GLU A 138 6.01 -13.70 3.50
N TRP A 139 4.97 -12.95 3.88
CA TRP A 139 4.41 -11.88 3.04
C TRP A 139 5.29 -10.65 2.99
N PHE A 140 6.07 -10.37 4.03
CA PHE A 140 7.06 -9.29 4.00
C PHE A 140 8.20 -9.62 3.02
N GLU A 141 8.73 -10.84 3.07
CA GLU A 141 9.73 -11.30 2.09
C GLU A 141 9.16 -11.28 0.67
N TRP A 142 7.96 -11.84 0.49
CA TRP A 142 7.28 -11.83 -0.80
C TRP A 142 7.09 -10.40 -1.34
N LEU A 143 6.69 -9.46 -0.48
CA LEU A 143 6.53 -8.06 -0.86
C LEU A 143 7.85 -7.45 -1.33
N TYR A 144 8.92 -7.67 -0.58
CA TYR A 144 10.26 -7.24 -0.95
C TYR A 144 10.66 -7.79 -2.32
N ASP A 145 10.49 -9.09 -2.54
CA ASP A 145 10.83 -9.75 -3.81
C ASP A 145 10.03 -9.18 -4.99
N ARG A 146 8.74 -8.87 -4.78
CA ARG A 146 7.92 -8.25 -5.83
C ARG A 146 8.38 -6.84 -6.15
N LEU A 147 8.74 -6.04 -5.15
CA LEU A 147 9.27 -4.70 -5.36
C LEU A 147 10.63 -4.71 -6.08
N GLU A 148 11.47 -5.72 -5.85
CA GLU A 148 12.74 -5.88 -6.58
C GLU A 148 12.52 -6.37 -8.02
N GLN A 149 11.56 -7.27 -8.24
CA GLN A 149 11.26 -7.81 -9.58
C GLN A 149 10.54 -6.83 -10.50
N TYR A 150 9.72 -5.95 -9.91
CA TYR A 150 8.89 -4.99 -10.64
C TYR A 150 9.14 -3.56 -10.14
N PRO A 151 10.38 -3.08 -10.22
CA PRO A 151 10.67 -1.71 -9.81
C PRO A 151 9.88 -0.74 -10.69
N LEU A 152 9.32 0.30 -10.08
CA LEU A 152 8.74 1.39 -10.87
C LEU A 152 9.81 1.94 -11.81
N PRO A 153 9.44 2.33 -13.05
CA PRO A 153 10.38 2.95 -13.96
C PRO A 153 11.10 4.09 -13.24
N THR A 154 12.43 4.02 -13.15
CA THR A 154 13.26 5.07 -12.58
C THR A 154 13.15 6.32 -13.44
N GLY A 155 12.13 7.10 -13.17
CA GLY A 155 11.98 8.45 -13.74
C GLY A 155 12.73 9.47 -12.89
N ALA A 156 12.77 10.71 -13.35
CA ALA A 156 13.26 11.80 -12.54
C ALA A 156 12.52 11.85 -11.18
N PRO A 157 13.22 12.21 -10.08
CA PRO A 157 12.58 12.37 -8.77
C PRO A 157 11.31 13.25 -8.85
N ALA A 158 10.32 12.96 -8.00
CA ALA A 158 9.01 13.61 -8.06
C ALA A 158 9.09 15.16 -8.09
N HIS A 159 10.00 15.75 -7.31
CA HIS A 159 10.19 17.20 -7.28
C HIS A 159 10.73 17.78 -8.60
N ILE A 160 11.37 16.96 -9.44
CA ILE A 160 11.83 17.35 -10.78
C ILE A 160 10.72 17.06 -11.80
N LYS A 161 10.15 15.86 -11.74
CA LYS A 161 9.12 15.41 -12.69
C LYS A 161 7.85 16.25 -12.62
N TYR A 162 7.46 16.69 -11.45
CA TYR A 162 6.21 17.41 -11.18
C TYR A 162 6.42 18.86 -10.74
N LYS A 163 7.59 19.47 -11.06
CA LYS A 163 7.91 20.84 -10.69
C LYS A 163 6.86 21.88 -11.13
N ASP A 164 6.19 21.63 -12.25
CA ASP A 164 5.19 22.52 -12.83
C ASP A 164 3.73 22.03 -12.56
N TRP A 165 3.57 21.01 -11.66
CA TRP A 165 2.26 20.50 -11.30
C TRP A 165 1.42 21.56 -10.59
N LYS A 166 0.18 21.72 -11.05
CA LYS A 166 -0.82 22.61 -10.46
C LYS A 166 -2.00 21.77 -10.00
N PRO A 167 -2.62 22.11 -8.83
CA PRO A 167 -3.79 21.41 -8.31
C PRO A 167 -5.03 21.59 -9.19
#